data_f770d97a8ddebf4f3dd2c10866988082
#
_entry.id   f770d97a8ddebf4f3dd2c10866988082
#
_cell.length_a   1.000
_cell.length_b   1.000
_cell.length_c   1.000
_cell.angle_alpha   90.00
_cell.angle_beta   90.00
_cell.angle_gamma   90.00
#
_symmetry.space_group_name_H-M   'P 1'
#
loop_
_entity.id
_entity.type
_entity.pdbx_description
1 polymer ?
#
loop_
_entity_poly.entity_id
_entity_poly.type
_entity_poly.pdbx_seq_one_letter_code
_entity_poly.pdbx_strand_id
1 'polypeptide(L)'
;MPFSVTIPASRYTEVDKRILPTGRRPDVEGTPYDLRYGRLMGEAINDDFPGYDNYFHLASDDDIEYCGKRLRLAAEVLGEALAMSVLTDKGGLQFYTGNFLKDGPDFFGKFPRIKHGALCLETGEEPGIVKEGRGFYDAGEEYTHTTVYSVRKRQDNP
;
A
#
# COMPACT_ATOMS: atom_id res chain seq x y z
N MET A 1 14.86 6.99 -0.95
CA MET A 1 14.19 5.96 -1.79
C MET A 1 13.98 6.54 -3.18
N PRO A 2 14.65 6.01 -4.22
CA PRO A 2 14.59 6.56 -5.58
C PRO A 2 13.43 5.98 -6.38
N PHE A 3 12.23 5.95 -5.81
CA PHE A 3 11.03 5.49 -6.49
C PHE A 3 9.81 6.32 -6.08
N SER A 4 8.85 6.41 -6.99
CA SER A 4 7.55 7.01 -6.72
C SER A 4 6.49 5.95 -6.50
N VAL A 5 5.50 6.29 -5.68
CA VAL A 5 4.34 5.44 -5.40
C VAL A 5 3.08 6.20 -5.72
N THR A 6 2.18 5.55 -6.46
CA THR A 6 0.81 6.00 -6.70
C THR A 6 -0.14 5.02 -6.02
N ILE A 7 -1.10 5.53 -5.26
CA ILE A 7 -2.20 4.76 -4.67
C ILE A 7 -3.49 5.53 -4.97
N PRO A 8 -4.39 4.98 -5.80
CA PRO A 8 -5.65 5.64 -6.19
C PRO A 8 -6.69 5.53 -5.06
N ALA A 9 -6.39 6.12 -3.92
CA ALA A 9 -7.26 6.12 -2.74
C ALA A 9 -7.68 7.54 -2.39
N SER A 10 -8.94 7.73 -2.01
CA SER A 10 -9.46 9.02 -1.56
C SER A 10 -9.38 9.20 -0.04
N ARG A 11 -9.25 8.11 0.70
CA ARG A 11 -9.21 8.09 2.17
C ARG A 11 -8.17 7.13 2.69
N TYR A 12 -7.77 7.34 3.94
CA TYR A 12 -6.93 6.40 4.68
C TYR A 12 -7.51 6.14 6.07
N THR A 13 -7.16 5.02 6.67
CA THR A 13 -7.53 4.71 8.06
C THR A 13 -6.58 5.42 9.00
N GLU A 14 -7.12 6.33 9.82
CA GLU A 14 -6.35 7.00 10.85
C GLU A 14 -5.99 6.03 11.98
N VAL A 15 -4.76 6.12 12.47
CA VAL A 15 -4.27 5.33 13.60
C VAL A 15 -3.86 6.24 14.77
N ASP A 16 -3.98 5.70 15.99
CA ASP A 16 -3.52 6.37 17.21
C ASP A 16 -1.99 6.20 17.39
N LYS A 17 -1.45 6.72 18.50
CA LYS A 17 -0.02 6.60 18.84
C LYS A 17 0.47 5.15 19.03
N ARG A 18 -0.43 4.19 19.17
CA ARG A 18 -0.15 2.76 19.28
C ARG A 18 -0.34 2.03 17.96
N ILE A 19 -0.58 2.80 16.88
CA ILE A 19 -0.85 2.26 15.53
C ILE A 19 -2.15 1.44 15.50
N LEU A 20 -3.11 1.77 16.35
CA LEU A 20 -4.43 1.15 16.34
C LEU A 20 -5.42 2.05 15.59
N PRO A 21 -6.29 1.48 14.73
CA PRO A 21 -7.33 2.23 14.04
C PRO A 21 -8.23 2.99 15.00
N THR A 22 -8.43 4.29 14.75
CA THR A 22 -9.31 5.17 15.53
C THR A 22 -10.78 5.04 15.14
N GLY A 23 -11.06 4.41 13.99
CA GLY A 23 -12.36 4.34 13.35
C GLY A 23 -12.63 5.53 12.40
N ARG A 24 -11.73 6.52 12.34
CA ARG A 24 -11.84 7.64 11.39
C ARG A 24 -11.16 7.32 10.07
N ARG A 25 -11.76 7.80 8.98
CA ARG A 25 -11.27 7.63 7.61
C ARG A 25 -11.20 9.01 6.92
N PRO A 26 -10.21 9.84 7.29
CA PRO A 26 -10.05 11.17 6.70
C PRO A 26 -9.70 11.08 5.21
N ASP A 27 -10.02 12.16 4.49
CA ASP A 27 -9.62 12.33 3.10
C ASP A 27 -8.09 12.51 2.98
N VAL A 28 -7.51 12.03 1.89
CA VAL A 28 -6.06 12.16 1.64
C VAL A 28 -5.70 13.56 1.15
N GLU A 29 -6.65 14.27 0.54
CA GLU A 29 -6.40 15.56 -0.13
C GLU A 29 -5.76 16.59 0.81
N GLY A 30 -4.71 17.26 0.32
CA GLY A 30 -3.96 18.24 1.08
C GLY A 30 -3.12 17.70 2.23
N THR A 31 -2.96 16.37 2.33
CA THR A 31 -2.19 15.72 3.38
C THR A 31 -0.95 14.99 2.81
N PRO A 32 0.02 14.59 3.64
CA PRO A 32 1.11 13.71 3.21
C PRO A 32 0.63 12.36 2.64
N TYR A 33 -0.61 11.94 2.94
CA TYR A 33 -1.22 10.69 2.47
C TYR A 33 -1.79 10.79 1.04
N ASP A 34 -1.75 11.96 0.39
CA ASP A 34 -2.21 12.09 -0.99
C ASP A 34 -1.19 11.50 -1.96
N LEU A 35 -1.40 10.25 -2.34
CA LEU A 35 -0.59 9.49 -3.28
C LEU A 35 -1.27 9.29 -4.63
N ARG A 36 -2.40 9.94 -4.89
CA ARG A 36 -3.22 9.74 -6.11
C ARG A 36 -2.46 10.06 -7.41
N TYR A 37 -1.52 10.97 -7.35
CA TYR A 37 -0.82 11.50 -8.54
C TYR A 37 0.66 11.07 -8.62
N GLY A 38 1.05 10.11 -7.79
CA GLY A 38 2.43 9.68 -7.69
C GLY A 38 3.29 10.64 -6.85
N ARG A 39 4.01 10.08 -5.88
CA ARG A 39 4.88 10.84 -4.99
C ARG A 39 6.23 10.15 -4.86
N LEU A 40 7.31 10.92 -5.00
CA LEU A 40 8.66 10.42 -4.79
C LEU A 40 8.89 10.17 -3.29
N MET A 41 9.16 8.93 -2.91
CA MET A 41 9.25 8.55 -1.49
C MET A 41 10.44 9.19 -0.78
N GLY A 42 11.52 9.49 -1.49
CA GLY A 42 12.67 10.20 -0.92
C GLY A 42 12.37 11.65 -0.51
N GLU A 43 11.34 12.26 -1.08
CA GLU A 43 10.89 13.62 -0.75
C GLU A 43 9.72 13.59 0.24
N ALA A 44 8.89 12.56 0.16
CA ALA A 44 7.71 12.40 1.01
C ALA A 44 8.07 12.13 2.47
N ILE A 45 9.13 11.36 2.70
CA ILE A 45 9.56 10.93 4.03
C ILE A 45 10.67 11.86 4.52
N ASN A 46 10.41 12.56 5.62
CA ASN A 46 11.31 13.56 6.22
C ASN A 46 11.10 13.61 7.74
N ASP A 47 11.71 14.57 8.41
CA ASP A 47 11.67 14.72 9.88
C ASP A 47 10.25 14.98 10.41
N ASP A 48 9.40 15.68 9.62
CA ASP A 48 8.01 15.99 9.99
C ASP A 48 7.05 14.84 9.66
N PHE A 49 7.43 13.99 8.70
CA PHE A 49 6.62 12.84 8.28
C PHE A 49 7.50 11.58 8.18
N PRO A 50 7.47 10.71 9.21
CA PRO A 50 8.39 9.58 9.32
C PRO A 50 8.10 8.43 8.36
N GLY A 51 7.07 8.53 7.53
CA GLY A 51 6.67 7.54 6.54
C GLY A 51 5.29 6.96 6.78
N TYR A 52 4.94 5.98 5.98
CA TYR A 52 3.61 5.38 5.93
C TYR A 52 3.55 4.07 6.72
N ASP A 53 2.45 3.87 7.40
CA ASP A 53 1.99 2.61 7.99
C ASP A 53 0.48 2.68 8.16
N ASN A 54 -0.21 2.85 7.03
CA ASN A 54 -1.64 3.13 7.02
C ASN A 54 -2.35 2.29 5.96
N TYR A 55 -3.60 1.96 6.25
CA TYR A 55 -4.50 1.37 5.27
C TYR A 55 -5.16 2.45 4.42
N PHE A 56 -5.11 2.28 3.10
CA PHE A 56 -5.67 3.16 2.08
C PHE A 56 -6.93 2.56 1.48
N HIS A 57 -8.02 3.32 1.44
CA HIS A 57 -9.29 2.93 0.84
C HIS A 57 -9.26 3.28 -0.65
N LEU A 58 -9.19 2.24 -1.49
CA LEU A 58 -9.11 2.40 -2.95
C LEU A 58 -10.41 2.96 -3.51
N ALA A 59 -10.30 3.84 -4.51
CA ALA A 59 -11.42 4.26 -5.30
C ALA A 59 -12.00 3.05 -6.08
N SER A 60 -13.33 3.02 -6.23
CA SER A 60 -14.03 1.85 -6.78
C SER A 60 -14.18 1.85 -8.30
N ASP A 61 -13.68 2.88 -9.01
CA ASP A 61 -14.25 3.25 -10.31
C ASP A 61 -13.56 2.61 -11.53
N ASP A 62 -12.41 1.96 -11.36
CA ASP A 62 -11.68 1.37 -12.49
C ASP A 62 -11.46 -0.14 -12.29
N ASP A 63 -12.52 -0.92 -12.55
CA ASP A 63 -12.40 -2.37 -12.58
C ASP A 63 -11.63 -2.82 -13.83
N ILE A 64 -10.51 -3.48 -13.59
CA ILE A 64 -9.68 -4.09 -14.63
C ILE A 64 -10.05 -5.56 -14.71
N GLU A 65 -10.45 -6.03 -15.90
CA GLU A 65 -10.65 -7.46 -16.09
C GLU A 65 -9.30 -8.17 -16.26
N TYR A 66 -9.04 -9.13 -15.37
CA TYR A 66 -7.81 -9.93 -15.38
C TYR A 66 -8.15 -11.41 -15.13
N CYS A 67 -7.90 -12.26 -16.12
CA CYS A 67 -8.17 -13.71 -16.06
C CYS A 67 -9.60 -14.04 -15.57
N GLY A 68 -10.61 -13.33 -16.08
CA GLY A 68 -12.02 -13.53 -15.73
C GLY A 68 -12.42 -12.99 -14.35
N LYS A 69 -11.57 -12.20 -13.71
CA LYS A 69 -11.84 -11.53 -12.43
C LYS A 69 -11.83 -10.01 -12.62
N ARG A 70 -12.70 -9.34 -11.90
CA ARG A 70 -12.73 -7.88 -11.82
C ARG A 70 -11.84 -7.45 -10.66
N LEU A 71 -10.76 -6.78 -11.00
CA LEU A 71 -9.77 -6.26 -10.06
C LEU A 71 -9.67 -4.75 -10.22
N ARG A 72 -9.18 -4.07 -9.19
CA ARG A 72 -8.88 -2.64 -9.22
C ARG A 72 -7.38 -2.41 -9.05
N LEU A 73 -6.90 -1.31 -9.57
CA LEU A 73 -5.53 -0.86 -9.30
C LEU A 73 -5.40 -0.50 -7.81
N ALA A 74 -4.49 -1.18 -7.11
CA ALA A 74 -4.19 -0.88 -5.72
C ALA A 74 -2.99 0.06 -5.57
N ALA A 75 -1.94 -0.18 -6.36
CA ALA A 75 -0.76 0.68 -6.34
C ALA A 75 0.04 0.55 -7.64
N GLU A 76 0.80 1.61 -7.96
CA GLU A 76 1.91 1.59 -8.89
C GLU A 76 3.18 2.06 -8.20
N VAL A 77 4.28 1.37 -8.46
CA VAL A 77 5.62 1.76 -7.99
C VAL A 77 6.52 1.92 -9.21
N LEU A 78 7.11 3.10 -9.35
CA LEU A 78 8.03 3.43 -10.44
C LEU A 78 9.42 3.66 -9.87
N GLY A 79 10.32 2.69 -10.07
CA GLY A 79 11.74 2.81 -9.80
C GLY A 79 12.51 3.28 -11.03
N GLU A 80 13.85 3.28 -10.93
CA GLU A 80 14.70 3.67 -12.06
C GLU A 80 14.60 2.66 -13.22
N ALA A 81 14.75 1.38 -12.94
CA ALA A 81 14.81 0.31 -13.96
C ALA A 81 13.53 -0.53 -14.04
N LEU A 82 12.73 -0.55 -12.98
CA LEU A 82 11.55 -1.40 -12.86
C LEU A 82 10.30 -0.59 -12.53
N ALA A 83 9.18 -1.06 -13.02
CA ALA A 83 7.86 -0.61 -12.61
C ALA A 83 7.07 -1.82 -12.10
N MET A 84 6.26 -1.62 -11.08
CA MET A 84 5.37 -2.62 -10.51
C MET A 84 3.95 -2.05 -10.42
N SER A 85 2.97 -2.87 -10.81
CA SER A 85 1.55 -2.60 -10.60
C SER A 85 0.96 -3.68 -9.70
N VAL A 86 0.09 -3.29 -8.79
CA VAL A 86 -0.63 -4.18 -7.88
C VAL A 86 -2.11 -4.06 -8.16
N LEU A 87 -2.75 -5.19 -8.50
CA LEU A 87 -4.21 -5.25 -8.68
C LEU A 87 -4.81 -6.13 -7.58
N THR A 88 -6.05 -5.82 -7.16
CA THR A 88 -6.74 -6.61 -6.14
C THR A 88 -8.26 -6.58 -6.29
N ASP A 89 -8.93 -7.61 -5.78
CA ASP A 89 -10.39 -7.64 -5.58
C ASP A 89 -10.83 -7.00 -4.25
N LYS A 90 -9.87 -6.55 -3.41
CA LYS A 90 -10.15 -5.96 -2.10
C LYS A 90 -10.34 -4.45 -2.16
N GLY A 91 -11.00 -3.91 -1.11
CA GLY A 91 -11.32 -2.48 -1.00
C GLY A 91 -10.16 -1.58 -0.64
N GLY A 92 -9.00 -2.13 -0.32
CA GLY A 92 -7.85 -1.31 0.05
C GLY A 92 -6.56 -2.08 0.23
N LEU A 93 -5.54 -1.36 0.65
CA LEU A 93 -4.24 -1.94 0.97
C LEU A 93 -3.58 -1.21 2.14
N GLN A 94 -2.83 -1.95 2.94
CA GLN A 94 -1.86 -1.41 3.89
C GLN A 94 -0.60 -1.03 3.11
N PHE A 95 -0.16 0.21 3.28
CA PHE A 95 1.11 0.69 2.74
C PHE A 95 2.07 0.99 3.89
N TYR A 96 3.20 0.28 3.90
CA TYR A 96 4.24 0.42 4.91
C TYR A 96 5.59 0.72 4.27
N THR A 97 6.32 1.69 4.79
CA THR A 97 7.59 2.17 4.23
C THR A 97 8.80 1.85 5.09
N GLY A 98 8.75 0.79 5.88
CA GLY A 98 9.91 0.35 6.65
C GLY A 98 10.29 1.27 7.81
N ASN A 99 9.33 2.01 8.40
CA ASN A 99 9.56 3.01 9.44
C ASN A 99 10.23 2.44 10.70
N PHE A 100 9.94 1.17 11.01
CA PHE A 100 10.42 0.47 12.20
C PHE A 100 11.58 -0.48 11.92
N LEU A 101 12.05 -0.55 10.67
CA LEU A 101 13.26 -1.30 10.36
C LEU A 101 14.45 -0.63 11.06
N LYS A 102 15.24 -1.45 11.73
CA LYS A 102 16.49 -1.01 12.37
C LYS A 102 17.64 -1.32 11.44
N ASP A 103 18.58 -0.38 11.36
CA ASP A 103 19.83 -0.60 10.65
C ASP A 103 20.60 -1.79 11.24
N GLY A 104 21.21 -2.56 10.39
CA GLY A 104 21.97 -3.73 10.80
C GLY A 104 22.25 -4.73 9.67
N PRO A 105 22.99 -5.80 9.93
CA PRO A 105 23.17 -6.87 8.96
C PRO A 105 21.82 -7.55 8.68
N ASP A 106 21.66 -8.02 7.45
CA ASP A 106 20.54 -8.91 7.12
C ASP A 106 20.75 -10.32 7.69
N PHE A 107 19.72 -11.16 7.63
CA PHE A 107 19.81 -12.54 8.08
C PHE A 107 20.72 -13.42 7.20
N PHE A 108 21.05 -12.98 5.99
CA PHE A 108 21.85 -13.71 5.01
C PHE A 108 23.23 -13.07 4.78
N GLY A 109 23.52 -11.91 5.42
CA GLY A 109 24.78 -11.18 5.31
C GLY A 109 25.06 -10.55 3.94
N LYS A 110 24.04 -10.46 3.06
CA LYS A 110 24.21 -9.94 1.69
C LYS A 110 23.73 -8.51 1.52
N PHE A 111 22.66 -8.13 2.20
CA PHE A 111 22.05 -6.81 2.10
C PHE A 111 21.83 -6.22 3.48
N PRO A 112 22.41 -5.07 3.81
CA PRO A 112 22.18 -4.45 5.10
C PRO A 112 20.71 -4.05 5.23
N ARG A 113 20.13 -4.29 6.41
CA ARG A 113 18.84 -3.70 6.76
C ARG A 113 19.05 -2.22 6.97
N ILE A 114 18.26 -1.41 6.32
CA ILE A 114 18.26 0.04 6.50
C ILE A 114 16.83 0.52 6.73
N LYS A 115 16.67 1.50 7.60
CA LYS A 115 15.38 2.18 7.80
C LYS A 115 14.91 2.70 6.43
N HIS A 116 13.64 2.47 6.11
CA HIS A 116 13.07 2.79 4.79
C HIS A 116 13.74 2.07 3.60
N GLY A 117 14.44 0.96 3.83
CA GLY A 117 15.11 0.19 2.76
C GLY A 117 14.18 -0.70 1.93
N ALA A 118 12.93 -0.83 2.35
CA ALA A 118 11.90 -1.62 1.67
C ALA A 118 10.53 -1.02 1.89
N LEU A 119 9.55 -1.48 1.11
CA LEU A 119 8.14 -1.17 1.30
C LEU A 119 7.30 -2.45 1.26
N CYS A 120 6.12 -2.40 1.91
CA CYS A 120 5.09 -3.42 1.79
C CYS A 120 3.84 -2.81 1.17
N LEU A 121 3.20 -3.58 0.28
CA LEU A 121 1.92 -3.28 -0.35
C LEU A 121 1.01 -4.49 -0.09
N GLU A 122 0.21 -4.41 0.96
CA GLU A 122 -0.56 -5.53 1.50
C GLU A 122 -2.05 -5.29 1.25
N THR A 123 -2.56 -5.87 0.18
CA THR A 123 -3.99 -5.77 -0.15
C THR A 123 -4.81 -6.61 0.82
N GLY A 124 -6.00 -6.16 1.19
CA GLY A 124 -6.83 -6.89 2.14
C GLY A 124 -8.01 -6.07 2.64
N GLU A 125 -8.65 -6.59 3.68
CA GLU A 125 -9.68 -5.88 4.43
C GLU A 125 -9.06 -4.85 5.38
N GLU A 126 -9.82 -3.83 5.72
CA GLU A 126 -9.39 -2.78 6.64
C GLU A 126 -9.08 -3.36 8.03
N PRO A 127 -7.93 -3.00 8.64
CA PRO A 127 -7.60 -3.40 10.00
C PRO A 127 -8.67 -2.94 10.99
N GLY A 128 -9.15 -3.87 11.83
CA GLY A 128 -10.18 -3.60 12.85
C GLY A 128 -11.63 -3.61 12.35
N ILE A 129 -11.88 -3.95 11.08
CA ILE A 129 -13.21 -4.04 10.46
C ILE A 129 -14.19 -4.95 11.23
N VAL A 130 -13.66 -5.93 11.95
CA VAL A 130 -14.44 -6.83 12.80
C VAL A 130 -15.20 -6.09 13.91
N LYS A 131 -14.72 -4.94 14.38
CA LYS A 131 -15.43 -4.09 15.34
C LYS A 131 -16.70 -3.46 14.75
N GLU A 132 -16.79 -3.39 13.44
CA GLU A 132 -17.94 -2.89 12.70
C GLU A 132 -18.92 -4.02 12.30
N GLY A 133 -18.72 -5.24 12.80
CA GLY A 133 -19.53 -6.40 12.46
C GLY A 133 -19.32 -6.91 11.03
N ARG A 134 -18.16 -6.62 10.41
CA ARG A 134 -17.79 -7.03 9.04
C ARG A 134 -16.54 -7.90 9.07
N GLY A 135 -16.25 -8.55 7.95
CA GLY A 135 -15.06 -9.41 7.81
C GLY A 135 -15.19 -10.77 8.50
N PHE A 136 -16.42 -11.20 8.78
CA PHE A 136 -16.73 -12.54 9.27
C PHE A 136 -17.17 -13.43 8.11
N TYR A 137 -16.85 -14.69 8.20
CA TYR A 137 -17.27 -15.73 7.27
C TYR A 137 -17.90 -16.87 8.08
N ASP A 138 -19.08 -17.30 7.68
CA ASP A 138 -19.74 -18.43 8.31
C ASP A 138 -19.13 -19.77 7.88
N ALA A 139 -19.40 -20.81 8.66
CA ALA A 139 -18.94 -22.14 8.33
C ALA A 139 -19.53 -22.61 6.98
N GLY A 140 -18.67 -22.90 6.01
CA GLY A 140 -19.04 -23.27 4.64
C GLY A 140 -19.03 -22.14 3.63
N GLU A 141 -18.84 -20.89 4.06
CA GLU A 141 -18.57 -19.78 3.14
C GLU A 141 -17.14 -19.88 2.58
N GLU A 142 -17.00 -19.70 1.28
CA GLU A 142 -15.70 -19.66 0.61
C GLU A 142 -15.10 -18.26 0.72
N TYR A 143 -13.94 -18.15 1.33
CA TYR A 143 -13.14 -16.92 1.28
C TYR A 143 -12.27 -16.90 0.04
N THR A 144 -12.37 -15.85 -0.77
CA THR A 144 -11.48 -15.61 -1.89
C THR A 144 -10.79 -14.26 -1.76
N HIS A 145 -9.51 -14.23 -2.11
CA HIS A 145 -8.71 -13.02 -2.22
C HIS A 145 -7.75 -13.16 -3.39
N THR A 146 -7.79 -12.20 -4.28
CA THR A 146 -6.91 -12.18 -5.45
C THR A 146 -6.09 -10.91 -5.44
N THR A 147 -4.77 -11.11 -5.51
CA THR A 147 -3.81 -10.02 -5.71
C THR A 147 -2.88 -10.38 -6.85
N VAL A 148 -2.65 -9.44 -7.75
CA VAL A 148 -1.72 -9.59 -8.86
C VAL A 148 -0.61 -8.57 -8.71
N TYR A 149 0.63 -9.04 -8.59
CA TYR A 149 1.83 -8.22 -8.66
C TYR A 149 2.44 -8.39 -10.05
N SER A 150 2.43 -7.33 -10.84
CA SER A 150 3.02 -7.30 -12.17
C SER A 150 4.27 -6.44 -12.17
N VAL A 151 5.42 -7.04 -12.49
CA VAL A 151 6.70 -6.34 -12.56
C VAL A 151 7.19 -6.30 -13.99
N ARG A 152 7.58 -5.12 -14.46
CA ARG A 152 8.11 -4.92 -15.81
C ARG A 152 9.33 -4.02 -15.79
N LYS A 153 10.22 -4.19 -16.79
CA LYS A 153 11.26 -3.19 -17.03
C LYS A 153 10.62 -1.87 -17.47
N ARG A 154 11.12 -0.76 -16.96
CA ARG A 154 10.77 0.53 -17.56
C ARG A 154 11.39 0.57 -18.97
N GLN A 155 10.57 0.97 -19.92
CA GLN A 155 11.10 1.38 -21.21
C GLN A 155 11.70 2.78 -20.99
N ASP A 156 12.96 2.95 -21.34
CA ASP A 156 13.55 4.27 -21.43
C ASP A 156 12.70 5.05 -22.43
N ASN A 157 12.06 6.10 -21.98
CA ASN A 157 11.38 7.02 -22.89
C ASN A 157 12.51 7.77 -23.61
N PRO A 158 12.57 7.73 -24.95
CA PRO A 158 13.61 8.39 -25.71
C PRO A 158 13.62 9.91 -25.52
#